data_0b41d80a83c774267d6235606d9c8896
#
_entry.id   0b41d80a83c774267d6235606d9c8896
#
_cell.length_a   1.000
_cell.length_b   1.000
_cell.length_c   1.000
_cell.angle_alpha   90.00
_cell.angle_beta   90.00
_cell.angle_gamma   90.00
#
_symmetry.space_group_name_H-M   'P 1'
#
loop_
_entity.id
_entity.type
_entity.pdbx_description
1 polymer ?
#
loop_
_entity_poly.entity_id
_entity_poly.type
_entity_poly.pdbx_seq_one_letter_code
_entity_poly.pdbx_strand_id
1 'polypeptide(L)'
;MGFGTPIPSQPWMSERLEEKYNSKNDGRSPIMPPIRDGYPPPICEDPPSDQEVLRAIPRVARGVPYVYEQFRDDVTIVKNRLVDKIDPPRQFPLVGPAQLHHCHWECVVYYTETIQSDYPFACYTKKQRVQVIYIDKDHLHLYVGPNPDVQRQITQDMTKY
;
A
#
# COMPACT_ATOMS: atom_id res chain seq x y z
N MET A 1 -38.94 -1.29 21.66
CA MET A 1 -37.49 -1.51 21.59
C MET A 1 -37.25 -2.82 20.83
N GLY A 2 -36.93 -2.71 19.54
CA GLY A 2 -36.61 -3.89 18.74
C GLY A 2 -35.15 -4.29 18.98
N PHE A 3 -34.93 -5.39 19.65
CA PHE A 3 -33.61 -6.01 19.68
C PHE A 3 -33.40 -6.63 18.29
N GLY A 4 -32.73 -5.89 17.41
CA GLY A 4 -32.23 -6.48 16.18
C GLY A 4 -31.20 -7.53 16.55
N THR A 5 -31.51 -8.80 16.30
CA THR A 5 -30.51 -9.86 16.35
C THR A 5 -29.40 -9.48 15.37
N PRO A 6 -28.14 -9.42 15.81
CA PRO A 6 -27.05 -9.13 14.89
C PRO A 6 -27.05 -10.23 13.83
N ILE A 7 -27.22 -9.84 12.58
CA ILE A 7 -27.08 -10.75 11.45
C ILE A 7 -25.61 -11.20 11.48
N PRO A 8 -25.33 -12.50 11.64
CA PRO A 8 -23.94 -12.96 11.65
C PRO A 8 -23.33 -12.62 10.30
N SER A 9 -22.36 -11.70 10.31
CA SER A 9 -21.60 -11.38 9.13
C SER A 9 -20.87 -12.63 8.66
N GLN A 10 -20.99 -12.94 7.39
CA GLN A 10 -20.28 -14.07 6.80
C GLN A 10 -18.77 -13.88 7.01
N PRO A 11 -17.98 -14.88 7.36
CA PRO A 11 -16.55 -14.75 7.65
C PRO A 11 -15.76 -14.02 6.56
N TRP A 12 -16.14 -14.20 5.29
CA TRP A 12 -15.52 -13.53 4.16
C TRP A 12 -15.84 -12.01 4.08
N MET A 13 -16.94 -11.55 4.68
CA MET A 13 -17.26 -10.13 4.79
C MET A 13 -16.37 -9.45 5.83
N SER A 14 -16.13 -10.11 6.94
CA SER A 14 -15.24 -9.65 8.01
C SER A 14 -13.80 -9.54 7.50
N GLU A 15 -13.29 -10.56 6.80
CA GLU A 15 -11.97 -10.52 6.17
C GLU A 15 -11.81 -9.36 5.18
N ARG A 16 -12.80 -9.10 4.33
CA ARG A 16 -12.76 -7.96 3.39
C ARG A 16 -12.79 -6.60 4.08
N LEU A 17 -13.54 -6.48 5.16
CA LEU A 17 -13.59 -5.25 5.94
C LEU A 17 -12.28 -5.03 6.69
N GLU A 18 -11.69 -6.07 7.27
CA GLU A 18 -10.39 -6.00 7.93
C GLU A 18 -9.27 -5.68 6.94
N GLU A 19 -9.24 -6.27 5.75
CA GLU A 19 -8.28 -5.93 4.71
C GLU A 19 -8.41 -4.48 4.25
N LYS A 20 -9.64 -4.01 4.04
CA LYS A 20 -9.89 -2.62 3.66
C LYS A 20 -9.54 -1.63 4.78
N TYR A 21 -9.70 -2.04 6.03
CA TYR A 21 -9.36 -1.24 7.19
C TYR A 21 -7.85 -1.22 7.44
N ASN A 22 -7.20 -2.36 7.32
CA ASN A 22 -5.76 -2.50 7.44
C ASN A 22 -5.02 -1.77 6.32
N SER A 23 -5.50 -1.85 5.08
CA SER A 23 -4.92 -1.08 3.97
C SER A 23 -5.05 0.44 4.16
N LYS A 24 -6.03 0.91 4.92
CA LYS A 24 -6.15 2.32 5.31
C LYS A 24 -5.28 2.70 6.51
N ASN A 25 -5.00 1.76 7.41
CA ASN A 25 -4.16 2.00 8.59
C ASN A 25 -2.66 1.89 8.31
N ASP A 26 -2.26 1.16 7.27
CA ASP A 26 -0.89 1.18 6.75
C ASP A 26 -0.49 2.54 6.15
N GLY A 27 -1.45 3.46 6.07
CA GLY A 27 -1.29 4.82 5.53
C GLY A 27 -0.64 5.84 6.47
N ARG A 28 0.06 5.45 7.52
CA ARG A 28 0.97 6.36 8.22
C ARG A 28 2.23 6.48 7.41
N SER A 29 2.35 7.61 6.72
CA SER A 29 3.61 7.93 6.03
C SER A 29 4.75 7.86 7.04
N PRO A 30 5.73 6.97 6.88
CA PRO A 30 6.85 6.87 7.78
C PRO A 30 7.64 8.19 7.77
N ILE A 31 8.18 8.55 8.93
CA ILE A 31 9.01 9.73 9.09
C ILE A 31 10.47 9.29 8.98
N MET A 32 11.15 9.81 8.00
CA MET A 32 12.55 9.51 7.71
C MET A 32 13.48 10.62 8.22
N PRO A 33 14.77 10.36 8.36
CA PRO A 33 15.75 11.39 8.71
C PRO A 33 15.70 12.60 7.76
N PRO A 34 16.07 13.79 8.25
CA PRO A 34 16.05 15.00 7.45
C PRO A 34 17.03 14.91 6.26
N ILE A 35 16.64 15.53 5.16
CA ILE A 35 17.53 15.72 4.02
C ILE A 35 18.56 16.77 4.41
N ARG A 36 19.85 16.46 4.24
CA ARG A 36 20.95 17.38 4.54
C ARG A 36 21.25 18.24 3.32
N ASP A 37 21.38 19.53 3.53
CA ASP A 37 21.82 20.44 2.49
C ASP A 37 23.23 20.08 1.99
N GLY A 38 23.44 20.15 0.68
CA GLY A 38 24.72 19.80 0.04
C GLY A 38 24.88 18.32 -0.30
N TYR A 39 23.95 17.46 0.07
CA TYR A 39 23.89 16.07 -0.37
C TYR A 39 22.85 15.88 -1.47
N PRO A 40 23.07 14.93 -2.39
CA PRO A 40 22.04 14.61 -3.38
C PRO A 40 20.75 14.19 -2.65
N PRO A 41 19.58 14.53 -3.20
CA PRO A 41 18.32 14.10 -2.60
C PRO A 41 18.28 12.57 -2.51
N PRO A 42 17.73 12.02 -1.42
CA PRO A 42 17.60 10.58 -1.28
C PRO A 42 16.74 10.02 -2.41
N ILE A 43 17.13 8.87 -2.90
CA ILE A 43 16.39 8.12 -3.91
C ILE A 43 15.44 7.16 -3.19
N CYS A 44 14.32 6.81 -3.82
CA CYS A 44 13.43 5.76 -3.33
C CYS A 44 14.12 4.39 -3.45
N GLU A 45 14.93 4.03 -2.45
CA GLU A 45 15.73 2.81 -2.46
C GLU A 45 14.99 1.57 -1.95
N ASP A 46 13.87 1.79 -1.27
CA ASP A 46 13.11 0.70 -0.62
C ASP A 46 11.94 0.23 -1.48
N PRO A 47 12.17 -0.72 -2.40
CA PRO A 47 11.09 -1.27 -3.21
C PRO A 47 10.11 -2.06 -2.31
N PRO A 48 8.83 -2.14 -2.70
CA PRO A 48 7.87 -2.94 -1.96
C PRO A 48 8.34 -4.39 -1.86
N SER A 49 8.15 -4.99 -0.69
CA SER A 49 8.46 -6.40 -0.48
C SER A 49 7.53 -7.29 -1.30
N ASP A 50 7.95 -8.51 -1.61
CA ASP A 50 7.09 -9.45 -2.33
C ASP A 50 5.79 -9.74 -1.57
N GLN A 51 5.85 -9.75 -0.24
CA GLN A 51 4.67 -9.93 0.60
C GLN A 51 3.70 -8.76 0.49
N GLU A 52 4.18 -7.51 0.43
CA GLU A 52 3.33 -6.33 0.22
C GLU A 52 2.64 -6.41 -1.14
N VAL A 53 3.38 -6.77 -2.19
CA VAL A 53 2.82 -6.95 -3.53
C VAL A 53 1.76 -8.06 -3.54
N LEU A 54 2.05 -9.21 -2.94
CA LEU A 54 1.12 -10.34 -2.90
C LEU A 54 -0.14 -10.04 -2.08
N ARG A 55 -0.05 -9.23 -1.03
CA ARG A 55 -1.21 -8.76 -0.26
C ARG A 55 -2.10 -7.81 -1.06
N ALA A 56 -1.50 -7.00 -1.93
CA ALA A 56 -2.22 -6.05 -2.76
C ALA A 56 -2.97 -6.72 -3.93
N ILE A 57 -2.61 -7.96 -4.28
CA ILE A 57 -3.34 -8.72 -5.30
C ILE A 57 -4.74 -9.06 -4.77
N PRO A 58 -5.81 -8.73 -5.50
CA PRO A 58 -7.15 -9.11 -5.13
C PRO A 58 -7.22 -10.61 -4.86
N ARG A 59 -7.72 -10.99 -3.70
CA ARG A 59 -8.03 -12.38 -3.44
C ARG A 59 -9.11 -12.82 -4.39
N VAL A 60 -8.93 -13.99 -4.95
CA VAL A 60 -9.97 -14.57 -5.78
C VAL A 60 -11.17 -14.87 -4.90
N ALA A 61 -12.35 -14.54 -5.40
CA ALA A 61 -13.58 -14.93 -4.76
C ALA A 61 -13.55 -16.47 -4.64
N ARG A 62 -13.32 -16.97 -3.45
CA ARG A 62 -13.47 -18.39 -3.18
C ARG A 62 -14.93 -18.73 -3.44
N GLY A 63 -15.17 -19.66 -4.33
CA GLY A 63 -16.46 -20.28 -4.46
C GLY A 63 -16.87 -21.01 -3.18
N VAL A 64 -17.87 -21.84 -3.26
CA VAL A 64 -18.29 -22.64 -2.12
C VAL A 64 -17.09 -23.44 -1.59
N PRO A 65 -16.75 -23.37 -0.29
CA PRO A 65 -15.65 -24.12 0.29
C PRO A 65 -15.75 -25.59 -0.09
N TYR A 66 -14.63 -26.23 -0.39
CA TYR A 66 -14.47 -27.62 -0.84
C TYR A 66 -14.99 -27.97 -2.26
N VAL A 67 -15.63 -27.03 -2.95
CA VAL A 67 -16.12 -27.27 -4.33
C VAL A 67 -15.23 -26.63 -5.36
N TYR A 68 -14.54 -25.56 -4.96
CA TYR A 68 -13.72 -24.76 -5.84
C TYR A 68 -12.48 -24.28 -5.09
N GLU A 69 -11.32 -24.68 -5.57
CA GLU A 69 -10.04 -24.26 -5.02
C GLU A 69 -9.23 -23.53 -6.10
N GLN A 70 -8.55 -22.49 -5.71
CA GLN A 70 -7.67 -21.73 -6.60
C GLN A 70 -6.31 -21.54 -5.95
N PHE A 71 -5.29 -21.90 -6.71
CA PHE A 71 -3.90 -21.78 -6.32
C PHE A 71 -3.18 -20.83 -7.28
N ARG A 72 -2.15 -20.19 -6.79
CA ARG A 72 -1.22 -19.38 -7.57
C ARG A 72 0.17 -19.96 -7.43
N ASP A 73 0.69 -20.45 -8.53
CA ASP A 73 2.01 -21.04 -8.61
C ASP A 73 2.93 -20.21 -9.51
N ASP A 74 4.24 -20.45 -9.44
CA ASP A 74 5.24 -19.83 -10.28
C ASP A 74 5.19 -18.30 -10.29
N VAL A 75 5.07 -17.71 -9.11
CA VAL A 75 4.93 -16.27 -8.96
C VAL A 75 6.25 -15.57 -9.24
N THR A 76 6.25 -14.68 -10.20
CA THR A 76 7.39 -13.80 -10.52
C THR A 76 6.95 -12.35 -10.46
N ILE A 77 7.67 -11.53 -9.70
CA ILE A 77 7.34 -10.12 -9.46
C ILE A 77 8.42 -9.23 -10.07
N VAL A 78 8.01 -8.35 -10.96
CA VAL A 78 8.88 -7.31 -11.54
C VAL A 78 8.45 -5.97 -10.95
N LYS A 79 9.40 -5.24 -10.35
CA LYS A 79 9.14 -3.97 -9.67
C LYS A 79 9.79 -2.83 -10.44
N ASN A 80 8.99 -1.90 -10.91
CA ASN A 80 9.44 -0.72 -11.63
C ASN A 80 9.11 0.53 -10.81
N ARG A 81 10.10 1.39 -10.59
CA ARG A 81 9.88 2.68 -9.95
C ARG A 81 9.29 3.65 -10.98
N LEU A 82 8.10 4.19 -10.69
CA LEU A 82 7.43 5.15 -11.57
C LEU A 82 7.73 6.59 -11.19
N VAL A 83 7.63 6.90 -9.91
CA VAL A 83 7.78 8.27 -9.40
C VAL A 83 8.78 8.27 -8.26
N ASP A 84 9.69 9.22 -8.34
CA ASP A 84 10.66 9.56 -7.30
C ASP A 84 10.79 11.07 -7.27
N LYS A 85 9.99 11.72 -6.45
CA LYS A 85 9.90 13.17 -6.39
C LYS A 85 9.75 13.64 -4.96
N ILE A 86 10.54 14.66 -4.59
CA ILE A 86 10.44 15.33 -3.30
C ILE A 86 9.75 16.66 -3.50
N ASP A 87 8.68 16.89 -2.77
CA ASP A 87 7.95 18.15 -2.75
C ASP A 87 8.71 19.22 -1.94
N PRO A 88 8.44 20.51 -2.21
CA PRO A 88 8.97 21.58 -1.39
C PRO A 88 8.52 21.45 0.08
N PRO A 89 9.32 21.95 1.03
CA PRO A 89 8.98 21.85 2.45
C PRO A 89 7.66 22.57 2.74
N ARG A 90 6.82 21.90 3.51
CA ARG A 90 5.54 22.44 4.00
C ARG A 90 5.25 21.92 5.40
N GLN A 91 4.30 22.55 6.06
CA GLN A 91 3.90 22.15 7.39
C GLN A 91 2.89 21.01 7.33
N PHE A 92 3.19 19.95 8.06
CA PHE A 92 2.28 18.81 8.23
C PHE A 92 1.71 18.81 9.64
N PRO A 93 0.41 18.54 9.80
CA PRO A 93 -0.22 18.38 11.12
C PRO A 93 0.51 17.30 11.93
N LEU A 94 0.76 17.57 13.22
CA LEU A 94 1.40 16.65 14.19
C LEU A 94 2.88 16.31 13.91
N VAL A 95 3.41 16.60 12.75
CA VAL A 95 4.81 16.30 12.37
C VAL A 95 5.68 17.54 12.40
N GLY A 96 5.14 18.66 11.94
CA GLY A 96 5.89 19.90 11.78
C GLY A 96 6.35 20.14 10.33
N PRO A 97 7.38 20.98 10.12
CA PRO A 97 7.92 21.24 8.81
C PRO A 97 8.57 19.97 8.24
N ALA A 98 8.10 19.55 7.09
CA ALA A 98 8.60 18.36 6.42
C ALA A 98 8.43 18.44 4.90
N GLN A 99 9.14 17.58 4.20
CA GLN A 99 9.05 17.38 2.77
C GLN A 99 8.44 16.02 2.49
N LEU A 100 7.41 15.98 1.65
CA LEU A 100 6.81 14.73 1.20
C LEU A 100 7.63 14.17 0.04
N HIS A 101 8.08 12.94 0.19
CA HIS A 101 8.76 12.18 -0.83
C HIS A 101 7.78 11.18 -1.44
N HIS A 102 7.48 11.37 -2.72
CA HIS A 102 6.62 10.48 -3.48
C HIS A 102 7.42 9.33 -4.05
N CYS A 103 7.11 8.12 -3.63
CA CYS A 103 7.74 6.89 -4.07
C CYS A 103 6.68 5.92 -4.58
N HIS A 104 6.41 5.95 -5.88
CA HIS A 104 5.40 5.11 -6.49
C HIS A 104 6.04 4.00 -7.30
N TRP A 105 5.53 2.80 -7.10
CA TRP A 105 6.02 1.59 -7.73
C TRP A 105 4.93 0.91 -8.54
N GLU A 106 5.30 0.44 -9.72
CA GLU A 106 4.51 -0.48 -10.52
C GLU A 106 5.06 -1.88 -10.33
N CYS A 107 4.24 -2.79 -9.86
CA CYS A 107 4.60 -4.18 -9.67
C CYS A 107 3.82 -5.04 -10.66
N VAL A 108 4.54 -5.65 -11.59
CA VAL A 108 3.96 -6.59 -12.55
C VAL A 108 4.15 -7.99 -12.01
N VAL A 109 3.06 -8.67 -11.73
CA VAL A 109 3.05 -10.01 -11.15
C VAL A 109 2.61 -11.01 -12.21
N TYR A 110 3.49 -11.94 -12.52
CA TYR A 110 3.24 -13.08 -13.38
C TYR A 110 2.99 -14.30 -12.51
N TYR A 111 1.94 -15.03 -12.75
CA TYR A 111 1.66 -16.25 -12.01
C TYR A 111 0.84 -17.24 -12.83
N THR A 112 0.94 -18.51 -12.48
CA THR A 112 0.09 -19.56 -13.00
C THR A 112 -1.08 -19.75 -12.05
N GLU A 113 -2.28 -19.48 -12.56
CA GLU A 113 -3.52 -19.71 -11.83
C GLU A 113 -4.00 -21.13 -12.10
N THR A 114 -4.08 -21.94 -11.05
CA THR A 114 -4.64 -23.27 -11.09
C THR A 114 -6.01 -23.25 -10.43
N ILE A 115 -7.02 -23.64 -11.16
CA ILE A 115 -8.40 -23.75 -10.70
C ILE A 115 -8.76 -25.22 -10.66
N GLN A 116 -9.15 -25.71 -9.49
CA GLN A 116 -9.62 -27.05 -9.27
C GLN A 116 -11.06 -27.01 -8.77
N SER A 117 -11.93 -27.76 -9.38
CA SER A 117 -13.33 -27.92 -8.96
C SER A 117 -13.67 -29.42 -8.95
N ASP A 118 -14.32 -29.84 -7.87
CA ASP A 118 -14.72 -31.25 -7.69
C ASP A 118 -16.20 -31.48 -8.00
N TYR A 119 -17.00 -30.42 -8.08
CA TYR A 119 -18.43 -30.52 -8.32
C TYR A 119 -18.91 -29.49 -9.36
N PRO A 120 -19.82 -29.83 -10.29
CA PRO A 120 -20.48 -31.15 -10.48
C PRO A 120 -19.59 -32.19 -11.15
N PHE A 121 -18.46 -31.80 -11.74
CA PHE A 121 -17.48 -32.67 -12.36
C PHE A 121 -16.07 -32.21 -11.94
N ALA A 122 -15.18 -33.16 -11.72
CA ALA A 122 -13.79 -32.86 -11.48
C ALA A 122 -13.22 -32.08 -12.69
N CYS A 123 -12.79 -30.86 -12.45
CA CYS A 123 -12.23 -29.98 -13.46
C CYS A 123 -10.94 -29.38 -12.95
N TYR A 124 -9.92 -29.39 -13.80
CA TYR A 124 -8.62 -28.81 -13.51
C TYR A 124 -8.20 -27.91 -14.68
N THR A 125 -7.97 -26.64 -14.37
CA THR A 125 -7.58 -25.66 -15.40
C THR A 125 -6.36 -24.87 -14.93
N LYS A 126 -5.36 -24.77 -15.79
CA LYS A 126 -4.18 -23.89 -15.59
C LYS A 126 -4.21 -22.76 -16.59
N LYS A 127 -4.02 -21.53 -16.10
CA LYS A 127 -3.92 -20.32 -16.92
C LYS A 127 -2.78 -19.45 -16.44
N GLN A 128 -1.98 -18.94 -17.35
CA GLN A 128 -1.03 -17.88 -17.05
C GLN A 128 -1.77 -16.55 -16.92
N ARG A 129 -1.45 -15.82 -15.87
CA ARG A 129 -2.02 -14.51 -15.55
C ARG A 129 -0.94 -13.49 -15.35
N VAL A 130 -1.25 -12.27 -15.73
CA VAL A 130 -0.42 -11.10 -15.46
C VAL A 130 -1.30 -10.08 -14.77
N GLN A 131 -0.81 -9.53 -13.67
CA GLN A 131 -1.51 -8.49 -12.92
C GLN A 131 -0.58 -7.34 -12.63
N VAL A 132 -1.05 -6.13 -12.87
CA VAL A 132 -0.30 -4.91 -12.55
C VAL A 132 -0.89 -4.29 -11.28
N ILE A 133 -0.02 -3.97 -10.34
CA ILE A 133 -0.36 -3.40 -9.05
C ILE A 133 0.47 -2.14 -8.84
N TYR A 134 -0.16 -1.09 -8.36
CA TYR A 134 0.51 0.15 -7.99
C TYR A 134 0.61 0.24 -6.47
N ILE A 135 1.81 0.47 -5.97
CA ILE A 135 2.08 0.61 -4.54
C ILE A 135 2.77 1.94 -4.29
N ASP A 136 2.17 2.73 -3.42
CA ASP A 136 2.68 4.02 -3.00
C ASP A 136 3.42 3.87 -1.68
N LYS A 137 4.70 4.21 -1.68
CA LYS A 137 5.57 4.22 -0.49
C LYS A 137 5.98 5.65 -0.14
N ASP A 138 5.02 6.53 -0.14
CA ASP A 138 5.24 7.92 0.23
C ASP A 138 5.71 8.02 1.69
N HIS A 139 6.69 8.89 1.94
CA HIS A 139 7.21 9.13 3.28
C HIS A 139 7.58 10.60 3.47
N LEU A 140 7.71 11.00 4.72
CA LEU A 140 8.04 12.36 5.10
C LEU A 140 9.50 12.45 5.55
N HIS A 141 10.23 13.41 5.01
CA HIS A 141 11.51 13.84 5.55
C HIS A 141 11.31 15.10 6.40
N LEU A 142 11.77 15.07 7.65
CA LEU A 142 11.77 16.25 8.49
C LEU A 142 12.60 17.34 7.83
N TYR A 143 12.08 18.53 7.77
CA TYR A 143 12.80 19.68 7.23
C TYR A 143 13.58 20.37 8.35
N VAL A 144 14.89 20.32 8.26
CA VAL A 144 15.79 21.08 9.12
C VAL A 144 16.44 22.12 8.23
N GLY A 145 15.78 23.26 8.10
CA GLY A 145 16.30 24.39 7.30
C GLY A 145 17.55 24.98 7.94
N PRO A 146 18.49 25.50 7.14
CA PRO A 146 19.69 26.18 7.63
C PRO A 146 19.35 27.49 8.32
N ASN A 147 18.16 28.03 8.13
CA ASN A 147 17.76 29.35 8.63
C ASN A 147 16.60 29.24 9.64
N PRO A 148 16.82 29.56 10.93
CA PRO A 148 15.78 29.56 11.95
C PRO A 148 14.60 30.49 11.65
N ASP A 149 14.79 31.50 10.80
CA ASP A 149 13.73 32.43 10.42
C ASP A 149 12.71 31.78 9.48
N VAL A 150 13.13 30.87 8.62
CA VAL A 150 12.23 30.07 7.76
C VAL A 150 11.36 29.14 8.62
N GLN A 151 11.94 28.54 9.66
CA GLN A 151 11.18 27.73 10.60
C GLN A 151 10.14 28.55 11.36
N ARG A 152 10.48 29.77 11.75
CA ARG A 152 9.54 30.72 12.41
C ARG A 152 8.40 31.12 11.47
N GLN A 153 8.71 31.39 10.21
CA GLN A 153 7.71 31.77 9.21
C GLN A 153 6.71 30.65 8.94
N ILE A 154 7.20 29.41 8.78
CA ILE A 154 6.37 28.22 8.61
C ILE A 154 5.50 27.99 9.85
N THR A 155 6.02 28.23 11.05
CA THR A 155 5.27 28.08 12.30
C THR A 155 4.21 29.19 12.47
N GLN A 156 4.48 30.40 12.02
CA GLN A 156 3.54 31.52 12.10
C GLN A 156 2.37 31.38 11.11
N ASP A 157 2.58 30.78 9.96
CA ASP A 157 1.50 30.54 8.99
C ASP A 157 0.49 29.49 9.50
N MET A 158 0.89 28.63 10.44
CA MET A 158 0.00 27.68 11.10
C MET A 158 -0.93 28.29 12.16
N THR A 159 -0.55 29.39 12.76
CA THR A 159 -1.37 30.03 13.79
C THR A 159 -2.46 30.94 13.22
N LYS A 160 -2.55 31.02 11.89
CA LYS A 160 -3.56 31.83 11.20
C LYS A 160 -4.83 31.08 10.77
N TYR A 161 -4.93 29.77 11.09
CA TYR A 161 -6.12 28.99 10.78
C TYR A 161 -6.71 28.33 12.03
#